data_f19f273065b793204fb01847f66a35c2
#
_entry.id   f19f273065b793204fb01847f66a35c2
#
_cell.length_a   1.000
_cell.length_b   1.000
_cell.length_c   1.000
_cell.angle_alpha   90.00
_cell.angle_beta   90.00
_cell.angle_gamma   90.00
#
_symmetry.space_group_name_H-M   'P 1'
#
loop_
_entity.id
_entity.type
_entity.pdbx_description
1 polymer ?
#
loop_
_entity_poly.entity_id
_entity_poly.type
_entity_poly.pdbx_seq_one_letter_code
_entity_poly.pdbx_strand_id
1 'polypeptide(L)'
;MGLKRARKIQCMYSCDWFSSQIPHVTKTLKDQTVERILEIGSFEGRSAVWFLESYPNAQMVCVDTFQGSPEHVEANMDVSSLYERFSHNTQAHRDRLTVKMGHSSKMLYGMEPESFDLIYVDGSHTEADTLMDLILSMGLLKSGGTLLVDDYNQPSFPGVRAAVDTLVRVYDFETVYNAYQIHLRKK
;
A
#
# COMPACT_ATOMS: atom_id res chain seq x y z
N MET A 1 -26.88 27.96 -11.72
CA MET A 1 -26.76 27.04 -10.58
C MET A 1 -25.26 26.84 -10.34
N GLY A 2 -24.68 27.52 -9.36
CA GLY A 2 -23.22 27.53 -9.13
C GLY A 2 -22.79 26.21 -8.49
N LEU A 3 -21.89 25.50 -9.15
CA LEU A 3 -21.17 24.36 -8.58
C LEU A 3 -20.42 24.85 -7.33
N LYS A 4 -20.88 24.48 -6.14
CA LYS A 4 -20.12 24.66 -4.90
C LYS A 4 -18.83 23.86 -5.06
N ARG A 5 -17.68 24.55 -5.19
CA ARG A 5 -16.36 23.91 -5.07
C ARG A 5 -16.36 23.16 -3.73
N ALA A 6 -16.22 21.84 -3.80
CA ALA A 6 -16.01 21.05 -2.60
C ALA A 6 -14.80 21.64 -1.87
N ARG A 7 -14.95 21.96 -0.58
CA ARG A 7 -13.82 22.40 0.25
C ARG A 7 -12.79 21.29 0.24
N LYS A 8 -11.57 21.61 -0.20
CA LYS A 8 -10.43 20.66 -0.13
C LYS A 8 -10.23 20.33 1.36
N ILE A 9 -10.32 19.06 1.69
CA ILE A 9 -10.10 18.58 3.05
C ILE A 9 -8.64 18.82 3.38
N GLN A 10 -8.36 19.42 4.53
CA GLN A 10 -7.01 19.54 5.03
C GLN A 10 -6.65 18.21 5.70
N CYS A 11 -5.75 17.44 5.08
CA CYS A 11 -5.29 16.18 5.64
C CYS A 11 -4.46 16.39 6.92
N MET A 12 -4.57 15.43 7.84
CA MET A 12 -3.86 15.38 9.10
C MET A 12 -2.82 14.25 9.04
N TYR A 13 -1.62 14.57 8.58
CA TYR A 13 -0.49 13.63 8.57
C TYR A 13 0.52 14.03 9.64
N SER A 14 0.94 13.07 10.49
CA SER A 14 2.00 13.29 11.47
C SER A 14 3.39 13.23 10.82
N CYS A 15 3.49 12.52 9.68
CA CYS A 15 4.71 12.38 8.90
C CYS A 15 4.37 12.15 7.42
N ASP A 16 5.39 12.24 6.56
CA ASP A 16 5.26 11.95 5.13
C ASP A 16 6.41 11.06 4.67
N TRP A 17 6.21 9.77 4.71
CA TRP A 17 7.18 8.77 4.23
C TRP A 17 6.98 8.39 2.77
N PHE A 18 5.82 8.71 2.19
CA PHE A 18 5.43 8.29 0.84
C PHE A 18 5.79 9.28 -0.27
N SER A 19 5.72 10.61 -0.03
CA SER A 19 5.79 11.61 -1.11
C SER A 19 7.10 11.56 -1.90
N SER A 20 8.21 11.17 -1.29
CA SER A 20 9.50 11.01 -1.97
C SER A 20 9.47 9.90 -3.03
N GLN A 21 8.58 8.92 -2.91
CA GLN A 21 8.44 7.78 -3.81
C GLN A 21 7.50 8.06 -5.00
N ILE A 22 6.68 9.10 -4.94
CA ILE A 22 5.69 9.45 -5.97
C ILE A 22 6.28 9.49 -7.40
N PRO A 23 7.44 10.11 -7.66
CA PRO A 23 8.00 10.14 -9.02
C PRO A 23 8.31 8.74 -9.57
N HIS A 24 8.76 7.82 -8.71
CA HIS A 24 9.13 6.45 -9.08
C HIS A 24 7.88 5.61 -9.35
N VAL A 25 6.90 5.69 -8.45
CA VAL A 25 5.60 5.01 -8.60
C VAL A 25 4.89 5.50 -9.87
N THR A 26 4.83 6.82 -10.08
CA THR A 26 4.24 7.42 -11.29
C THR A 26 4.91 6.90 -12.56
N LYS A 27 6.24 6.82 -12.59
CA LYS A 27 7.00 6.29 -13.74
C LYS A 27 6.68 4.82 -13.98
N THR A 28 6.61 4.00 -12.93
CA THR A 28 6.31 2.56 -13.03
C THR A 28 4.92 2.30 -13.58
N LEU A 29 3.93 3.11 -13.19
CA LEU A 29 2.53 2.89 -13.50
C LEU A 29 2.03 3.70 -14.72
N LYS A 30 2.92 4.46 -15.38
CA LYS A 30 2.58 5.44 -16.44
C LYS A 30 1.67 4.89 -17.54
N ASP A 31 1.94 3.65 -18.00
CA ASP A 31 1.26 3.04 -19.13
C ASP A 31 0.31 1.92 -18.69
N GLN A 32 -0.10 1.91 -17.40
CA GLN A 32 -0.97 0.90 -16.85
C GLN A 32 -2.38 1.41 -16.60
N THR A 33 -3.36 0.57 -16.91
CA THR A 33 -4.72 0.76 -16.45
C THR A 33 -4.83 0.18 -15.04
N VAL A 34 -5.15 1.02 -14.06
CA VAL A 34 -5.30 0.63 -12.66
C VAL A 34 -6.74 0.90 -12.24
N GLU A 35 -7.50 -0.17 -12.07
CA GLU A 35 -8.92 -0.13 -11.67
C GLU A 35 -9.15 -0.69 -10.27
N ARG A 36 -8.29 -1.61 -9.80
CA ARG A 36 -8.39 -2.20 -8.46
C ARG A 36 -7.03 -2.19 -7.77
N ILE A 37 -7.00 -1.57 -6.61
CA ILE A 37 -5.80 -1.37 -5.79
C ILE A 37 -5.98 -2.06 -4.45
N LEU A 38 -4.96 -2.78 -4.01
CA LEU A 38 -4.84 -3.28 -2.63
C LEU A 38 -3.64 -2.59 -1.97
N GLU A 39 -3.83 -2.12 -0.75
CA GLU A 39 -2.77 -1.62 0.10
C GLU A 39 -2.74 -2.42 1.40
N ILE A 40 -1.56 -2.85 1.80
CA ILE A 40 -1.28 -3.55 3.05
C ILE A 40 -0.36 -2.64 3.87
N GLY A 41 -0.86 -2.14 5.00
CA GLY A 41 -0.22 -1.06 5.75
C GLY A 41 -0.62 0.31 5.18
N SER A 42 -1.60 0.93 5.78
CA SER A 42 -2.15 2.21 5.29
C SER A 42 -1.85 3.39 6.21
N PHE A 43 -1.49 3.13 7.46
CA PHE A 43 -1.20 4.13 8.47
C PHE A 43 -2.22 5.28 8.49
N GLU A 44 -1.82 6.52 8.21
CA GLU A 44 -2.70 7.69 8.14
C GLU A 44 -3.32 7.91 6.74
N GLY A 45 -3.10 6.99 5.78
CA GLY A 45 -3.69 7.01 4.44
C GLY A 45 -3.03 7.97 3.47
N ARG A 46 -1.74 8.33 3.66
CA ARG A 46 -1.03 9.25 2.76
C ARG A 46 -0.89 8.69 1.34
N SER A 47 -0.47 7.45 1.22
CA SER A 47 -0.38 6.68 -0.02
C SER A 47 -1.76 6.42 -0.60
N ALA A 48 -2.73 5.96 0.22
CA ALA A 48 -4.10 5.69 -0.20
C ALA A 48 -4.77 6.91 -0.86
N VAL A 49 -4.65 8.09 -0.25
CA VAL A 49 -5.18 9.34 -0.83
C VAL A 49 -4.52 9.62 -2.17
N TRP A 50 -3.20 9.49 -2.27
CA TRP A 50 -2.49 9.74 -3.52
C TRP A 50 -2.90 8.77 -4.62
N PHE A 51 -3.03 7.47 -4.34
CA PHE A 51 -3.51 6.48 -5.30
C PHE A 51 -4.91 6.81 -5.79
N LEU A 52 -5.84 7.13 -4.88
CA LEU A 52 -7.24 7.44 -5.21
C LEU A 52 -7.39 8.76 -5.97
N GLU A 53 -6.50 9.74 -5.76
CA GLU A 53 -6.44 10.98 -6.55
C GLU A 53 -5.84 10.73 -7.94
N SER A 54 -4.80 9.89 -8.03
CA SER A 54 -4.10 9.58 -9.28
C SER A 54 -4.92 8.69 -10.20
N TYR A 55 -5.75 7.80 -9.63
CA TYR A 55 -6.61 6.84 -10.35
C TYR A 55 -8.08 7.06 -9.99
N PRO A 56 -8.74 8.09 -10.57
CA PRO A 56 -10.07 8.53 -10.15
C PRO A 56 -11.18 7.49 -10.38
N ASN A 57 -10.95 6.49 -11.21
CA ASN A 57 -11.89 5.39 -11.48
C ASN A 57 -11.59 4.12 -10.68
N ALA A 58 -10.45 4.06 -9.98
CA ALA A 58 -10.05 2.87 -9.25
C ALA A 58 -10.86 2.68 -7.96
N GLN A 59 -11.15 1.41 -7.64
CA GLN A 59 -11.60 0.96 -6.33
C GLN A 59 -10.38 0.51 -5.53
N MET A 60 -10.34 0.84 -4.25
CA MET A 60 -9.20 0.53 -3.38
C MET A 60 -9.63 -0.23 -2.14
N VAL A 61 -8.84 -1.22 -1.77
CA VAL A 61 -8.95 -1.91 -0.48
C VAL A 61 -7.71 -1.57 0.33
N CYS A 62 -7.90 -1.04 1.52
CA CYS A 62 -6.85 -0.81 2.51
C CYS A 62 -6.97 -1.82 3.64
N VAL A 63 -5.87 -2.47 3.98
CA VAL A 63 -5.76 -3.43 5.07
C VAL A 63 -4.74 -2.93 6.07
N ASP A 64 -5.18 -2.68 7.30
CA ASP A 64 -4.32 -2.22 8.39
C ASP A 64 -4.89 -2.63 9.75
N THR A 65 -4.06 -2.83 10.74
CA THR A 65 -4.50 -3.03 12.13
C THR A 65 -4.92 -1.73 12.79
N PHE A 66 -4.38 -0.60 12.33
CA PHE A 66 -4.44 0.73 12.95
C PHE A 66 -3.98 0.77 14.41
N GLN A 67 -3.06 -0.15 14.75
CA GLN A 67 -2.45 -0.23 16.07
C GLN A 67 -1.00 0.28 16.08
N GLY A 68 -0.49 0.63 14.90
CA GLY A 68 0.92 0.94 14.69
C GLY A 68 1.80 -0.31 14.69
N SER A 69 3.08 -0.10 14.54
CA SER A 69 4.13 -1.11 14.59
C SER A 69 5.11 -0.81 15.75
N PRO A 70 5.98 -1.74 16.15
CA PRO A 70 6.98 -1.49 17.18
C PRO A 70 7.82 -0.24 16.92
N GLU A 71 8.15 0.04 15.68
CA GLU A 71 8.96 1.20 15.26
C GLU A 71 8.24 2.53 15.55
N HIS A 72 6.92 2.57 15.42
CA HIS A 72 6.13 3.75 15.78
C HIS A 72 6.19 4.03 17.27
N VAL A 73 6.15 2.96 18.09
CA VAL A 73 6.28 3.07 19.55
C VAL A 73 7.67 3.56 19.94
N GLU A 74 8.73 3.01 19.32
CA GLU A 74 10.12 3.42 19.54
C GLU A 74 10.34 4.88 19.12
N ALA A 75 9.68 5.34 18.07
CA ALA A 75 9.70 6.73 17.61
C ALA A 75 8.80 7.67 18.45
N ASN A 76 8.15 7.18 19.52
CA ASN A 76 7.18 7.91 20.34
C ASN A 76 6.04 8.54 19.53
N MET A 77 5.59 7.87 18.48
CA MET A 77 4.46 8.34 17.67
C MET A 77 3.13 8.04 18.36
N ASP A 78 2.20 8.99 18.30
CA ASP A 78 0.84 8.76 18.77
C ASP A 78 0.06 7.91 17.76
N VAL A 79 -0.17 6.65 18.10
CA VAL A 79 -0.96 5.71 17.30
C VAL A 79 -2.39 5.53 17.84
N SER A 80 -2.75 6.19 18.95
CA SER A 80 -4.04 6.00 19.62
C SER A 80 -5.25 6.42 18.79
N SER A 81 -5.06 7.38 17.87
CA SER A 81 -6.10 7.91 16.97
C SER A 81 -5.77 7.68 15.50
N LEU A 82 -5.01 6.62 15.20
CA LEU A 82 -4.53 6.35 13.84
C LEU A 82 -5.67 6.14 12.85
N TYR A 83 -6.67 5.32 13.22
CA TYR A 83 -7.83 5.09 12.37
C TYR A 83 -8.68 6.35 12.14
N GLU A 84 -8.84 7.20 13.14
CA GLU A 84 -9.55 8.47 13.03
C GLU A 84 -8.85 9.41 12.03
N ARG A 85 -7.51 9.49 12.08
CA ARG A 85 -6.73 10.27 11.12
C ARG A 85 -6.83 9.70 9.71
N PHE A 86 -6.69 8.38 9.56
CA PHE A 86 -6.90 7.70 8.28
C PHE A 86 -8.30 7.98 7.72
N SER A 87 -9.34 7.80 8.53
CA SER A 87 -10.73 8.02 8.13
C SER A 87 -11.00 9.48 7.73
N HIS A 88 -10.43 10.44 8.47
CA HIS A 88 -10.50 11.85 8.12
C HIS A 88 -9.80 12.14 6.79
N ASN A 89 -8.59 11.64 6.60
CA ASN A 89 -7.79 11.92 5.41
C ASN A 89 -8.41 11.33 4.13
N THR A 90 -9.00 10.15 4.24
CA THR A 90 -9.58 9.41 3.11
C THR A 90 -11.06 9.71 2.84
N GLN A 91 -11.74 10.52 3.68
CA GLN A 91 -13.19 10.74 3.63
C GLN A 91 -13.73 11.21 2.26
N ALA A 92 -12.90 11.92 1.47
CA ALA A 92 -13.29 12.38 0.13
C ALA A 92 -13.43 11.23 -0.87
N HIS A 93 -12.88 10.06 -0.56
CA HIS A 93 -12.78 8.90 -1.44
C HIS A 93 -13.57 7.68 -0.91
N ARG A 94 -14.34 7.83 0.17
CA ARG A 94 -15.05 6.74 0.85
C ARG A 94 -15.92 5.88 -0.06
N ASP A 95 -16.45 6.46 -1.14
CA ASP A 95 -17.32 5.74 -2.08
C ASP A 95 -16.54 4.74 -2.97
N ARG A 96 -15.20 4.85 -2.97
CA ARG A 96 -14.28 4.01 -3.74
C ARG A 96 -13.27 3.26 -2.85
N LEU A 97 -13.40 3.39 -1.53
CA LEU A 97 -12.49 2.85 -0.54
C LEU A 97 -13.19 1.82 0.34
N THR A 98 -12.62 0.63 0.42
CA THR A 98 -13.00 -0.39 1.40
C THR A 98 -11.87 -0.54 2.42
N VAL A 99 -12.21 -0.46 3.71
CA VAL A 99 -11.23 -0.64 4.79
C VAL A 99 -11.48 -1.99 5.46
N LYS A 100 -10.42 -2.78 5.58
CA LYS A 100 -10.41 -4.05 6.33
C LYS A 100 -9.45 -3.91 7.51
N MET A 101 -10.04 -3.70 8.70
CA MET A 101 -9.26 -3.53 9.93
C MET A 101 -8.86 -4.89 10.51
N GLY A 102 -7.55 -5.14 10.58
CA GLY A 102 -6.99 -6.36 11.15
C GLY A 102 -5.67 -6.77 10.51
N HIS A 103 -5.11 -7.87 10.99
CA HIS A 103 -3.90 -8.45 10.43
C HIS A 103 -4.13 -8.90 8.97
N SER A 104 -3.21 -8.53 8.09
CA SER A 104 -3.23 -8.86 6.66
C SER A 104 -3.49 -10.34 6.40
N SER A 105 -2.80 -11.25 7.10
CA SER A 105 -2.96 -12.69 6.98
C SER A 105 -4.40 -13.21 7.17
N LYS A 106 -5.23 -12.46 7.90
CA LYS A 106 -6.66 -12.76 8.06
C LYS A 106 -7.53 -11.99 7.07
N MET A 107 -7.19 -10.73 6.83
CA MET A 107 -8.00 -9.83 6.01
C MET A 107 -7.91 -10.13 4.52
N LEU A 108 -6.77 -10.64 4.05
CA LEU A 108 -6.55 -11.05 2.66
C LEU A 108 -7.20 -12.40 2.33
N TYR A 109 -7.39 -13.24 3.35
CA TYR A 109 -7.99 -14.56 3.14
C TYR A 109 -9.43 -14.44 2.61
N GLY A 110 -9.73 -15.20 1.55
CA GLY A 110 -11.06 -15.19 0.94
C GLY A 110 -11.35 -14.00 0.03
N MET A 111 -10.37 -13.14 -0.25
CA MET A 111 -10.48 -12.18 -1.35
C MET A 111 -10.45 -12.91 -2.70
N GLU A 112 -11.07 -12.29 -3.71
CA GLU A 112 -11.13 -12.83 -5.06
C GLU A 112 -9.73 -12.94 -5.68
N PRO A 113 -9.31 -14.12 -6.15
CA PRO A 113 -8.02 -14.29 -6.80
C PRO A 113 -7.90 -13.43 -8.06
N GLU A 114 -6.66 -13.04 -8.39
CA GLU A 114 -6.32 -12.30 -9.61
C GLU A 114 -7.24 -11.10 -9.88
N SER A 115 -7.58 -10.37 -8.81
CA SER A 115 -8.56 -9.28 -8.89
C SER A 115 -7.94 -7.88 -8.82
N PHE A 116 -6.67 -7.75 -8.43
CA PHE A 116 -6.01 -6.45 -8.29
C PHE A 116 -5.01 -6.20 -9.41
N ASP A 117 -5.02 -4.97 -9.94
CA ASP A 117 -4.06 -4.48 -10.93
C ASP A 117 -2.78 -3.99 -10.28
N LEU A 118 -2.92 -3.47 -9.06
CA LEU A 118 -1.86 -2.90 -8.25
C LEU A 118 -1.99 -3.37 -6.81
N ILE A 119 -0.88 -3.87 -6.25
CA ILE A 119 -0.76 -4.13 -4.81
C ILE A 119 0.44 -3.34 -4.27
N TYR A 120 0.22 -2.60 -3.18
CA TYR A 120 1.25 -1.89 -2.43
C TYR A 120 1.39 -2.52 -1.05
N VAL A 121 2.59 -3.00 -0.74
CA VAL A 121 2.94 -3.64 0.54
C VAL A 121 3.86 -2.73 1.31
N ASP A 122 3.36 -2.20 2.42
CA ASP A 122 4.01 -1.26 3.33
C ASP A 122 3.53 -1.52 4.77
N GLY A 123 3.53 -2.80 5.16
CA GLY A 123 2.99 -3.26 6.44
C GLY A 123 4.07 -3.50 7.48
N SER A 124 4.16 -4.75 7.97
CA SER A 124 5.21 -5.18 8.92
C SER A 124 6.58 -5.25 8.22
N HIS A 125 7.64 -4.92 8.96
CA HIS A 125 9.02 -4.98 8.45
C HIS A 125 9.76 -6.27 8.89
N THR A 126 9.06 -7.21 9.56
CA THR A 126 9.64 -8.52 9.85
C THR A 126 9.65 -9.39 8.59
N GLU A 127 10.67 -10.24 8.44
CA GLU A 127 10.76 -11.15 7.28
C GLU A 127 9.53 -12.05 7.17
N ALA A 128 9.07 -12.60 8.29
CA ALA A 128 7.96 -13.56 8.30
C ALA A 128 6.63 -12.92 7.87
N ASP A 129 6.29 -11.77 8.42
CA ASP A 129 5.03 -11.08 8.08
C ASP A 129 5.07 -10.55 6.66
N THR A 130 6.19 -9.90 6.27
CA THR A 130 6.36 -9.41 4.90
C THR A 130 6.25 -10.55 3.89
N LEU A 131 6.90 -11.69 4.13
CA LEU A 131 6.82 -12.84 3.23
C LEU A 131 5.40 -13.39 3.13
N MET A 132 4.66 -13.44 4.24
CA MET A 132 3.25 -13.84 4.24
C MET A 132 2.40 -12.89 3.40
N ASP A 133 2.57 -11.57 3.57
CA ASP A 133 1.86 -10.55 2.79
C ASP A 133 2.15 -10.68 1.29
N LEU A 134 3.42 -10.90 0.94
CA LEU A 134 3.85 -11.10 -0.44
C LEU A 134 3.26 -12.37 -1.06
N ILE A 135 3.28 -13.51 -0.35
CA ILE A 135 2.71 -14.78 -0.84
C ILE A 135 1.21 -14.64 -1.06
N LEU A 136 0.48 -14.07 -0.11
CA LEU A 136 -0.96 -13.84 -0.25
C LEU A 136 -1.27 -12.88 -1.40
N SER A 137 -0.47 -11.82 -1.56
CA SER A 137 -0.58 -10.86 -2.66
C SER A 137 -0.44 -11.53 -4.03
N MET A 138 0.40 -12.56 -4.15
CA MET A 138 0.59 -13.28 -5.43
C MET A 138 -0.67 -13.96 -5.93
N GLY A 139 -1.50 -14.48 -5.02
CA GLY A 139 -2.81 -15.06 -5.38
C GLY A 139 -3.85 -14.02 -5.80
N LEU A 140 -3.68 -12.77 -5.36
CA LEU A 140 -4.62 -11.68 -5.56
C LEU A 140 -4.25 -10.78 -6.75
N LEU A 141 -2.97 -10.72 -7.10
CA LEU A 141 -2.45 -9.88 -8.18
C LEU A 141 -2.71 -10.55 -9.54
N LYS A 142 -3.31 -9.79 -10.47
CA LYS A 142 -3.50 -10.22 -11.86
C LYS A 142 -2.17 -10.51 -12.56
N SER A 143 -2.18 -11.36 -13.58
CA SER A 143 -1.07 -11.42 -14.55
C SER A 143 -0.91 -10.06 -15.22
N GLY A 144 0.33 -9.59 -15.37
CA GLY A 144 0.64 -8.22 -15.82
C GLY A 144 0.44 -7.13 -14.75
N GLY A 145 -0.11 -7.46 -13.59
CA GLY A 145 -0.28 -6.54 -12.47
C GLY A 145 1.05 -6.16 -11.81
N THR A 146 1.04 -5.06 -11.08
CA THR A 146 2.24 -4.51 -10.43
C THR A 146 2.17 -4.67 -8.92
N LEU A 147 3.26 -5.20 -8.35
CA LEU A 147 3.53 -5.27 -6.93
C LEU A 147 4.57 -4.21 -6.58
N LEU A 148 4.22 -3.28 -5.70
CA LEU A 148 5.14 -2.31 -5.10
C LEU A 148 5.42 -2.76 -3.67
N VAL A 149 6.68 -2.82 -3.28
CA VAL A 149 7.08 -3.15 -1.91
C VAL A 149 7.94 -2.01 -1.36
N ASP A 150 7.47 -1.41 -0.29
CA ASP A 150 8.22 -0.34 0.38
C ASP A 150 9.41 -0.89 1.17
N ASP A 151 10.30 -0.02 1.58
CA ASP A 151 11.42 -0.33 2.47
C ASP A 151 12.38 -1.45 2.01
N TYR A 152 12.34 -1.86 0.74
CA TYR A 152 13.17 -2.97 0.24
C TYR A 152 14.66 -2.79 0.49
N ASN A 153 15.17 -1.57 0.33
CA ASN A 153 16.57 -1.24 0.59
C ASN A 153 16.75 -0.37 1.84
N GLN A 154 15.80 -0.35 2.78
CA GLN A 154 15.96 0.33 4.05
C GLN A 154 16.84 -0.48 5.00
N PRO A 155 18.03 0.05 5.38
CA PRO A 155 18.98 -0.72 6.21
C PRO A 155 18.43 -1.14 7.57
N SER A 156 17.46 -0.39 8.11
CA SER A 156 16.82 -0.70 9.39
C SER A 156 15.82 -1.86 9.30
N PHE A 157 15.40 -2.25 8.09
CA PHE A 157 14.38 -3.27 7.85
C PHE A 157 14.87 -4.41 6.93
N PRO A 158 15.95 -5.13 7.31
CA PRO A 158 16.53 -6.18 6.46
C PRO A 158 15.56 -7.34 6.18
N GLY A 159 14.52 -7.52 7.02
CA GLY A 159 13.49 -8.54 6.85
C GLY A 159 12.68 -8.35 5.57
N VAL A 160 12.38 -7.11 5.19
CA VAL A 160 11.66 -6.79 3.94
C VAL A 160 12.43 -7.29 2.74
N ARG A 161 13.74 -6.99 2.68
CA ARG A 161 14.60 -7.46 1.59
C ARG A 161 14.67 -8.98 1.52
N ALA A 162 14.88 -9.65 2.66
CA ALA A 162 14.95 -11.11 2.72
C ALA A 162 13.66 -11.77 2.20
N ALA A 163 12.50 -11.22 2.58
CA ALA A 163 11.20 -11.68 2.10
C ALA A 163 11.04 -11.53 0.59
N VAL A 164 11.35 -10.35 0.04
CA VAL A 164 11.28 -10.10 -1.42
C VAL A 164 12.25 -10.99 -2.18
N ASP A 165 13.50 -11.09 -1.73
CA ASP A 165 14.52 -11.94 -2.37
C ASP A 165 14.10 -13.44 -2.36
N THR A 166 13.32 -13.86 -1.37
CA THR A 166 12.71 -15.19 -1.33
C THR A 166 11.57 -15.32 -2.34
N LEU A 167 10.68 -14.32 -2.41
CA LEU A 167 9.57 -14.31 -3.36
C LEU A 167 10.03 -14.44 -4.81
N VAL A 168 11.02 -13.63 -5.23
CA VAL A 168 11.50 -13.57 -6.62
C VAL A 168 12.26 -14.83 -7.07
N ARG A 169 12.63 -15.73 -6.14
CA ARG A 169 13.16 -17.06 -6.48
C ARG A 169 12.08 -18.05 -6.87
N VAL A 170 10.84 -17.82 -6.43
CA VAL A 170 9.72 -18.76 -6.59
C VAL A 170 8.77 -18.32 -7.70
N TYR A 171 8.58 -17.02 -7.86
CA TYR A 171 7.66 -16.42 -8.83
C TYR A 171 8.43 -15.66 -9.92
N ASP A 172 7.90 -15.70 -11.15
CA ASP A 172 8.51 -14.99 -12.29
C ASP A 172 7.99 -13.55 -12.37
N PHE A 173 8.93 -12.62 -12.24
CA PHE A 173 8.66 -11.18 -12.29
C PHE A 173 9.59 -10.48 -13.28
N GLU A 174 9.12 -9.38 -13.82
CA GLU A 174 9.95 -8.32 -14.36
C GLU A 174 10.23 -7.29 -13.25
N THR A 175 11.49 -7.05 -12.93
CA THR A 175 11.87 -5.94 -12.04
C THR A 175 11.82 -4.63 -12.83
N VAL A 176 10.83 -3.79 -12.51
CA VAL A 176 10.60 -2.50 -13.21
C VAL A 176 11.40 -1.37 -12.55
N TYR A 177 11.55 -1.43 -11.23
CA TYR A 177 12.30 -0.46 -10.43
C TYR A 177 12.93 -1.15 -9.23
N ASN A 178 14.15 -0.76 -8.88
CA ASN A 178 14.88 -1.27 -7.71
C ASN A 178 15.75 -0.16 -7.13
N ALA A 179 15.29 0.44 -6.04
CA ALA A 179 16.04 1.38 -5.21
C ALA A 179 15.52 1.30 -3.77
N TYR A 180 15.07 2.40 -3.15
CA TYR A 180 14.45 2.36 -1.82
C TYR A 180 13.27 1.40 -1.77
N GLN A 181 12.35 1.51 -2.74
CA GLN A 181 11.29 0.52 -3.02
C GLN A 181 11.74 -0.46 -4.10
N ILE A 182 11.07 -1.60 -4.20
CA ILE A 182 11.14 -2.47 -5.36
C ILE A 182 9.76 -2.56 -6.03
N HIS A 183 9.74 -2.42 -7.37
CA HIS A 183 8.52 -2.55 -8.17
C HIS A 183 8.67 -3.75 -9.10
N LEU A 184 7.75 -4.69 -8.97
CA LEU A 184 7.76 -5.97 -9.66
C LEU A 184 6.49 -6.10 -10.51
N ARG A 185 6.63 -6.56 -11.76
CA ARG A 185 5.48 -6.90 -12.62
C ARG A 185 5.35 -8.40 -12.71
N LYS A 186 4.16 -8.92 -12.35
CA LYS A 186 3.86 -10.35 -12.45
C LYS A 186 3.76 -10.75 -13.93
N LYS A 187 4.50 -11.75 -14.35
CA LYS A 187 4.42 -12.34 -15.71
C LYS A 187 3.30 -13.34 -15.85
#